data_aecab3f820e3843a45361f989202f01e
#
_entry.id   aecab3f820e3843a45361f989202f01e
#
_cell.length_a   1.000
_cell.length_b   1.000
_cell.length_c   1.000
_cell.angle_alpha   90.00
_cell.angle_beta   90.00
_cell.angle_gamma   90.00
#
_symmetry.space_group_name_H-M   'P 1'
#
loop_
_entity.id
_entity.type
_entity.pdbx_description
1 polymer ?
#
loop_
_entity_poly.entity_id
_entity_poly.type
_entity_poly.pdbx_seq_one_letter_code
_entity_poly.pdbx_strand_id
1 'polypeptide(L)' 'MTAARRRDEILQALAGASGPVSAAALAARLGVSRQVVVGDVALLRAAGSPIVATP' A
#
# COMPACT_ATOMS: atom_id res chain seq x y z
N MET A 1 6.66 9.04 10.19
CA MET A 1 6.08 7.68 10.02
C MET A 1 7.18 6.69 9.67
N THR A 2 7.23 5.55 10.35
CA THR A 2 8.20 4.51 10.04
C THR A 2 7.72 3.67 8.84
N ALA A 3 8.64 2.97 8.19
CA ALA A 3 8.29 2.08 7.07
C ALA A 3 7.32 0.97 7.52
N ALA A 4 7.51 0.42 8.71
CA ALA A 4 6.61 -0.60 9.25
C ALA A 4 5.20 -0.06 9.44
N ARG A 5 5.06 1.14 9.99
CA ARG A 5 3.78 1.81 10.18
C ARG A 5 3.12 2.13 8.85
N ARG A 6 3.88 2.58 7.88
CA ARG A 6 3.38 2.89 6.55
C ARG A 6 2.81 1.64 5.89
N ARG A 7 3.52 0.51 5.95
CA ARG A 7 3.04 -0.75 5.40
C ARG A 7 1.79 -1.25 6.11
N ASP A 8 1.70 -1.09 7.43
CA ASP A 8 0.51 -1.43 8.19
C ASP A 8 -0.70 -0.60 7.72
N GLU A 9 -0.53 0.68 7.52
CA GLU A 9 -1.61 1.55 7.02
C GLU A 9 -2.03 1.19 5.59
N ILE A 10 -1.08 0.79 4.75
CA ILE A 10 -1.40 0.29 3.41
C ILE A 10 -2.28 -0.96 3.49
N LEU A 11 -1.92 -1.91 4.34
CA LEU A 11 -2.72 -3.13 4.55
C LEU A 11 -4.12 -2.80 5.03
N GLN A 12 -4.27 -1.90 5.99
CA GLN A 12 -5.56 -1.50 6.51
C GLN A 12 -6.42 -0.83 5.44
N ALA A 13 -5.81 0.05 4.64
CA ALA A 13 -6.51 0.73 3.56
C ALA A 13 -7.02 -0.25 2.51
N LEU A 14 -6.21 -1.24 2.15
CA LEU A 14 -6.57 -2.25 1.17
C LEU A 14 -7.62 -3.21 1.71
N ALA A 15 -7.53 -3.59 2.98
CA ALA A 15 -8.50 -4.46 3.62
C ALA A 15 -9.88 -3.81 3.73
N GLY A 16 -9.94 -2.50 3.94
CA GLY A 16 -11.19 -1.75 4.04
C GLY A 16 -11.78 -1.32 2.71
N ALA A 17 -11.06 -1.53 1.60
CA ALA A 17 -11.52 -1.10 0.28
C ALA A 17 -12.52 -2.08 -0.30
N SER A 18 -13.49 -1.57 -1.06
CA SER A 18 -14.48 -2.39 -1.77
C SER A 18 -13.98 -2.92 -3.11
N GLY A 19 -12.77 -2.57 -3.51
CA GLY A 19 -12.16 -2.99 -4.77
C GLY A 19 -10.69 -2.59 -4.83
N PRO A 20 -10.04 -2.73 -5.99
CA PRO A 20 -8.63 -2.37 -6.14
C PRO A 20 -8.38 -0.90 -5.81
N VAL A 21 -7.25 -0.63 -5.16
CA VAL A 21 -6.81 0.72 -4.81
C VAL A 21 -5.51 1.03 -5.56
N SER A 22 -5.43 2.20 -6.20
CA SER A 22 -4.23 2.58 -6.94
C SER A 22 -3.09 2.99 -6.00
N ALA A 23 -1.86 2.71 -6.43
CA ALA A 23 -0.67 3.14 -5.69
C ALA A 23 -0.61 4.68 -5.57
N ALA A 24 -1.05 5.39 -6.61
CA ALA A 24 -1.09 6.86 -6.58
C ALA A 24 -2.05 7.38 -5.52
N ALA A 25 -3.23 6.74 -5.37
CA ALA A 25 -4.20 7.12 -4.35
C ALA A 25 -3.64 6.90 -2.94
N LEU A 26 -3.00 5.76 -2.72
CA LEU A 26 -2.34 5.46 -1.44
C LEU A 26 -1.21 6.44 -1.14
N ALA A 27 -0.41 6.76 -2.14
CA ALA A 27 0.69 7.71 -1.99
C ALA A 27 0.18 9.09 -1.54
N ALA A 28 -0.87 9.59 -2.19
CA ALA A 28 -1.48 10.86 -1.82
C ALA A 28 -2.01 10.83 -0.40
N ARG A 29 -2.67 9.76 -0.02
CA ARG A 29 -3.24 9.57 1.32
C ARG A 29 -2.18 9.53 2.41
N LEU A 30 -1.04 8.91 2.14
CA LEU A 30 0.05 8.75 3.10
C LEU A 30 1.08 9.88 3.06
N GLY A 31 0.99 10.76 2.07
CA GLY A 31 1.96 11.85 1.92
C GLY A 31 3.34 11.39 1.48
N VAL A 32 3.42 10.31 0.69
CA VAL A 32 4.67 9.75 0.17
C VAL A 32 4.61 9.66 -1.35
N SER A 33 5.73 9.30 -2.00
CA SER A 33 5.74 9.12 -3.46
C SER A 33 5.06 7.80 -3.84
N ARG A 34 4.53 7.76 -5.07
CA ARG A 34 3.96 6.54 -5.65
C ARG A 34 4.98 5.40 -5.64
N GLN A 35 6.24 5.70 -5.95
CA GLN A 35 7.32 4.70 -5.98
C GLN A 35 7.53 4.04 -4.63
N VAL A 36 7.40 4.79 -3.54
CA VAL A 36 7.51 4.25 -2.18
C VAL A 36 6.37 3.25 -1.92
N VAL A 37 5.15 3.59 -2.33
CA VAL A 37 4.01 2.68 -2.17
C VAL A 37 4.18 1.42 -3.00
N VAL A 38 4.64 1.53 -4.24
CA VAL A 38 4.90 0.37 -5.11
C VAL A 38 5.91 -0.56 -4.47
N GLY A 39 6.99 -0.03 -3.90
CA GLY A 39 7.98 -0.82 -3.18
C GLY A 39 7.41 -1.53 -1.95
N ASP A 40 6.61 -0.84 -1.16
CA ASP A 40 5.97 -1.41 0.02
C ASP A 40 5.00 -2.54 -0.35
N VAL A 41 4.20 -2.34 -1.40
CA VAL A 41 3.26 -3.37 -1.88
C VAL A 41 4.02 -4.61 -2.33
N ALA A 42 5.15 -4.43 -3.03
CA ALA A 42 5.98 -5.55 -3.47
C ALA A 42 6.51 -6.35 -2.26
N LEU A 43 6.96 -5.66 -1.20
CA LEU A 43 7.42 -6.30 0.02
C LEU A 43 6.30 -7.06 0.73
N LEU A 44 5.11 -6.48 0.81
CA LEU A 44 3.96 -7.10 1.44
C LEU A 44 3.53 -8.36 0.68
N ARG A 45 3.55 -8.34 -0.65
CA ARG A 45 3.27 -9.53 -1.46
C ARG A 45 4.30 -10.62 -1.24
N ALA A 46 5.57 -10.26 -1.19
CA ALA A 46 6.65 -11.21 -0.92
C ALA A 46 6.51 -11.86 0.45
N ALA A 47 5.92 -11.15 1.41
CA ALA A 47 5.64 -11.67 2.74
C ALA A 47 4.35 -12.51 2.80
N GLY A 48 3.64 -12.68 1.68
CA GLY A 48 2.44 -13.51 1.60
C GLY A 48 1.13 -12.79 1.81
N SER A 49 1.13 -11.46 1.89
CA SER A 49 -0.11 -10.70 2.05
C SER A 49 -0.92 -10.69 0.74
N PRO A 50 -2.23 -11.01 0.79
CA PRO A 50 -3.08 -11.01 -0.40
C PRO A 50 -3.48 -9.57 -0.76
N ILE A 51 -2.69 -8.92 -1.59
CA ILE A 51 -2.90 -7.52 -1.95
C ILE A 51 -3.35 -7.41 -3.39
N VAL A 52 -4.39 -6.62 -3.63
CA VAL A 52 -4.84 -6.20 -4.96
C VAL A 52 -4.71 -4.68 -5.04
N ALA A 53 -3.71 -4.22 -5.78
CA ALA A 53 -3.50 -2.80 -6.01
C ALA A 53 -3.20 -2.57 -7.48
N THR A 54 -3.73 -1.47 -8.05
CA THR A 54 -3.44 -1.08 -9.43
C THR A 54 -2.31 -0.06 -9.47
N PRO A 55 -1.53 -0.04 -10.55
CA PRO A 55 -0.47 0.95 -10.73
C PRO A 55 -0.99 2.39 -10.67
#